data_b9dcbc885f2cbcb0d82f1bac35745e23
#
_entry.id   b9dcbc885f2cbcb0d82f1bac35745e23
#
_cell.length_a   1.000
_cell.length_b   1.000
_cell.length_c   1.000
_cell.angle_alpha   90.00
_cell.angle_beta   90.00
_cell.angle_gamma   90.00
#
_symmetry.space_group_name_H-M   'P 1'
#
loop_
_entity.id
_entity.type
_entity.pdbx_description
1 polymer ?
#
loop_
_entity_poly.entity_id
_entity_poly.type
_entity_poly.pdbx_seq_one_letter_code
_entity_poly.pdbx_strand_id
1 'polypeptide(L)'
;MSNILIMDNGKKKDLQSATFERLLKHLDERKYVQNIDLMDLAGFCRNCLSRWYQEEAKKRGIDISDLEAREHIYGMPYLEWKKKISEIIIFL
;
A
#
# COMPACT_ATOMS: atom_id res chain seq x y z
N MET A 1 20.95 -14.83 15.37
CA MET A 1 20.09 -15.67 14.58
C MET A 1 18.90 -16.19 15.32
N SER A 2 19.11 -16.67 16.51
CA SER A 2 18.02 -17.18 17.34
C SER A 2 16.99 -16.11 17.73
N ASN A 3 17.36 -14.81 17.68
CA ASN A 3 16.46 -13.73 18.07
C ASN A 3 15.17 -13.69 17.26
N ILE A 4 15.24 -14.07 15.99
CA ILE A 4 14.05 -14.12 15.14
C ILE A 4 13.08 -15.19 15.62
N LEU A 5 13.60 -16.32 16.09
CA LEU A 5 12.79 -17.45 16.52
C LEU A 5 12.12 -17.21 17.88
N ILE A 6 12.72 -16.38 18.74
CA ILE A 6 12.18 -16.08 20.07
C ILE A 6 11.43 -14.77 20.12
N MET A 7 11.28 -14.09 18.98
CA MET A 7 10.52 -12.85 18.88
C MET A 7 9.05 -13.14 19.09
N ASP A 8 8.39 -12.38 19.95
CA ASP A 8 6.96 -12.54 20.21
C ASP A 8 6.13 -12.01 19.03
N ASN A 9 4.83 -12.34 19.04
CA ASN A 9 3.91 -11.93 17.95
C ASN A 9 3.76 -10.42 17.84
N GLY A 10 3.82 -9.69 18.94
CA GLY A 10 3.75 -8.24 18.93
C GLY A 10 4.89 -7.61 18.15
N LYS A 11 6.11 -8.07 18.43
CA LYS A 11 7.30 -7.59 17.72
C LYS A 11 7.28 -7.97 16.25
N LYS A 12 6.84 -9.18 15.92
CA LYS A 12 6.69 -9.62 14.53
C LYS A 12 5.72 -8.72 13.78
N LYS A 13 4.58 -8.42 14.39
CA LYS A 13 3.57 -7.56 13.77
C LYS A 13 4.08 -6.14 13.59
N ASP A 14 4.83 -5.63 14.54
CA ASP A 14 5.45 -4.30 14.45
C ASP A 14 6.42 -4.24 13.28
N LEU A 15 7.24 -5.26 13.10
CA LEU A 15 8.18 -5.33 11.98
C LEU A 15 7.44 -5.43 10.65
N GLN A 16 6.39 -6.24 10.59
CA GLN A 16 5.58 -6.38 9.39
C GLN A 16 4.89 -5.07 9.05
N SER A 17 4.36 -4.38 10.05
CA SER A 17 3.72 -3.08 9.86
C SER A 17 4.72 -2.05 9.35
N ALA A 18 5.88 -1.96 9.96
CA ALA A 18 6.94 -1.03 9.54
C ALA A 18 7.42 -1.34 8.13
N THR A 19 7.53 -2.63 7.78
CA THR A 19 7.94 -3.06 6.46
C THR A 19 6.90 -2.68 5.41
N PHE A 20 5.62 -2.83 5.74
CA PHE A 20 4.55 -2.45 4.85
C PHE A 20 4.53 -0.93 4.63
N GLU A 21 4.69 -0.15 5.69
CA GLU A 21 4.79 1.30 5.58
C GLU A 21 5.95 1.71 4.66
N ARG A 22 7.06 1.00 4.78
CA ARG A 22 8.22 1.25 3.91
C ARG A 22 7.90 0.92 2.45
N LEU A 23 7.13 -0.14 2.20
CA LEU A 23 6.68 -0.48 0.86
C LEU A 23 5.81 0.63 0.28
N LEU A 24 4.86 1.16 1.06
CA LEU A 24 4.00 2.24 0.61
C LEU A 24 4.80 3.49 0.26
N LYS A 25 5.77 3.82 1.09
CA LYS A 25 6.66 4.96 0.82
C LYS A 25 7.46 4.75 -0.46
N HIS A 26 7.97 3.54 -0.65
CA HIS A 26 8.73 3.17 -1.84
C HIS A 26 7.89 3.35 -3.11
N LEU A 27 6.63 2.91 -3.07
CA LEU A 27 5.71 3.08 -4.18
C LEU A 27 5.35 4.54 -4.39
N ASP A 28 5.19 5.30 -3.32
CA ASP A 28 4.88 6.73 -3.40
C ASP A 28 6.01 7.53 -4.05
N GLU A 29 7.24 7.13 -3.80
CA GLU A 29 8.41 7.75 -4.42
C GLU A 29 8.55 7.37 -5.90
N ARG A 30 7.74 6.43 -6.38
CA ARG A 30 7.76 5.91 -7.75
C ARG A 30 6.38 5.99 -8.40
N LYS A 31 5.75 7.15 -8.32
CA LYS A 31 4.41 7.35 -8.90
C LYS A 31 4.38 7.10 -10.41
N TYR A 32 5.52 7.26 -11.09
CA TYR A 32 5.63 6.98 -12.52
C TYR A 32 5.48 5.50 -12.87
N VAL A 33 5.68 4.61 -11.89
CA VAL A 33 5.40 3.18 -12.08
C VAL A 33 3.90 2.99 -11.94
N GLN A 34 3.22 2.73 -13.04
CA GLN A 34 1.78 2.64 -13.08
C GLN A 34 1.28 1.30 -12.52
N ASN A 35 0.01 1.30 -12.11
CA ASN A 35 -0.60 0.09 -11.58
C ASN A 35 -0.60 -1.06 -12.60
N ILE A 36 -0.76 -0.75 -13.89
CA ILE A 36 -0.69 -1.79 -14.92
C ILE A 36 0.69 -2.44 -14.99
N ASP A 37 1.75 -1.67 -14.79
CA ASP A 37 3.12 -2.18 -14.77
C ASP A 37 3.32 -3.15 -13.60
N LEU A 38 2.81 -2.79 -12.43
CA LEU A 38 2.89 -3.65 -11.25
C LEU A 38 2.11 -4.94 -11.46
N MET A 39 0.91 -4.86 -12.02
CA MET A 39 0.09 -6.03 -12.31
C MET A 39 0.80 -7.00 -13.27
N ASP A 40 1.38 -6.46 -14.33
CA ASP A 40 2.08 -7.27 -15.32
C ASP A 40 3.31 -7.96 -14.72
N LEU A 41 4.03 -7.24 -13.86
CA LEU A 41 5.29 -7.73 -13.32
C LEU A 41 5.12 -8.61 -12.09
N ALA A 42 4.22 -8.23 -11.18
CA ALA A 42 4.14 -8.85 -9.86
C ALA A 42 2.75 -9.38 -9.49
N GLY A 43 1.75 -9.19 -10.33
CA GLY A 43 0.41 -9.71 -10.07
C GLY A 43 -0.38 -8.94 -9.01
N PHE A 44 0.07 -7.75 -8.62
CA PHE A 44 -0.68 -6.88 -7.73
C PHE A 44 -0.41 -5.42 -8.09
N CYS A 45 -1.24 -4.53 -7.58
CA CYS A 45 -1.04 -3.10 -7.76
C CYS A 45 -1.51 -2.36 -6.51
N ARG A 46 -1.40 -1.03 -6.52
CA ARG A 46 -1.82 -0.20 -5.38
C ARG A 46 -3.30 -0.40 -5.04
N ASN A 47 -4.14 -0.59 -6.06
CA ASN A 47 -5.55 -0.86 -5.83
C ASN A 47 -5.78 -2.21 -5.15
N CYS A 48 -4.97 -3.21 -5.46
CA CYS A 48 -5.02 -4.50 -4.78
C CYS A 48 -4.68 -4.34 -3.30
N LEU A 49 -3.64 -3.56 -3.00
CA LEU A 49 -3.26 -3.28 -1.62
C LEU A 49 -4.39 -2.58 -0.86
N SER A 50 -5.07 -1.62 -1.51
CA SER A 50 -6.21 -0.92 -0.91
C SER A 50 -7.33 -1.91 -0.59
N ARG A 51 -7.65 -2.79 -1.52
CA ARG A 51 -8.69 -3.79 -1.32
C ARG A 51 -8.33 -4.77 -0.20
N TRP A 52 -7.10 -5.24 -0.18
CA TRP A 52 -6.63 -6.13 0.89
C TRP A 52 -6.70 -5.46 2.25
N TYR A 53 -6.32 -4.19 2.31
CA TYR A 53 -6.41 -3.41 3.55
C TYR A 53 -7.85 -3.33 4.04
N GLN A 54 -8.79 -3.05 3.14
CA GLN A 54 -10.21 -3.00 3.45
C GLN A 54 -10.75 -4.36 3.91
N GLU A 55 -10.34 -5.44 3.22
CA GLU A 55 -10.74 -6.80 3.57
C GLU A 55 -10.23 -7.20 4.95
N GLU A 56 -8.98 -6.88 5.26
CA GLU A 56 -8.40 -7.20 6.58
C GLU A 56 -9.07 -6.40 7.69
N ALA A 57 -9.44 -5.16 7.42
CA ALA A 57 -10.21 -4.35 8.36
C ALA A 57 -11.56 -5.00 8.65
N LYS A 58 -12.26 -5.43 7.60
CA LYS A 58 -13.57 -6.07 7.74
C LYS A 58 -13.50 -7.34 8.59
N LYS A 59 -12.46 -8.15 8.41
CA LYS A 59 -12.25 -9.36 9.21
C LYS A 59 -12.12 -9.05 10.71
N ARG A 60 -11.71 -7.83 11.04
CA ARG A 60 -11.51 -7.38 12.42
C ARG A 60 -12.65 -6.49 12.94
N GLY A 61 -13.76 -6.47 12.20
CA GLY A 61 -14.91 -5.67 12.58
C GLY A 61 -14.73 -4.17 12.41
N ILE A 62 -13.77 -3.76 11.59
CA ILE A 62 -13.51 -2.34 11.31
C ILE A 62 -14.09 -2.02 9.93
N ASP A 63 -14.94 -1.00 9.88
CA ASP A 63 -15.59 -0.57 8.64
C ASP A 63 -14.79 0.59 8.04
N ILE A 64 -14.10 0.33 6.94
CA ILE A 64 -13.32 1.31 6.21
C ILE A 64 -13.86 1.37 4.78
N SER A 65 -14.17 2.57 4.30
CA SER A 65 -14.65 2.75 2.94
C SER A 65 -13.53 2.51 1.92
N ASP A 66 -13.93 2.27 0.67
CA ASP A 66 -12.98 2.12 -0.43
C ASP A 66 -12.08 3.34 -0.57
N LEU A 67 -12.65 4.54 -0.47
CA LEU A 67 -11.87 5.79 -0.58
C LEU A 67 -10.89 5.96 0.58
N GLU A 68 -11.32 5.61 1.79
CA GLU A 68 -10.44 5.66 2.96
C GLU A 68 -9.26 4.69 2.83
N ALA A 69 -9.54 3.47 2.35
CA ALA A 69 -8.50 2.48 2.12
C ALA A 69 -7.51 2.96 1.07
N ARG A 70 -8.00 3.54 -0.02
CA ARG A 70 -7.13 4.09 -1.07
C ARG A 70 -6.29 5.25 -0.56
N GLU A 71 -6.88 6.14 0.24
CA GLU A 71 -6.13 7.26 0.81
C GLU A 71 -4.97 6.76 1.67
N HIS A 72 -5.22 5.72 2.46
CA HIS A 72 -4.18 5.11 3.28
C HIS A 72 -3.03 4.55 2.43
N ILE A 73 -3.36 3.79 1.40
CA ILE A 73 -2.36 3.13 0.55
C ILE A 73 -1.60 4.14 -0.33
N TYR A 74 -2.31 5.10 -0.90
CA TYR A 74 -1.71 6.08 -1.81
C TYR A 74 -1.04 7.24 -1.07
N GLY A 75 -1.32 7.40 0.23
CA GLY A 75 -0.76 8.49 1.04
C GLY A 75 -1.38 9.84 0.78
N MET A 76 -2.47 9.90 0.01
CA MET A 76 -3.21 11.13 -0.31
C MET A 76 -4.56 10.74 -0.89
N PRO A 77 -5.53 11.67 -0.96
CA PRO A 77 -6.81 11.38 -1.61
C PRO A 77 -6.57 10.88 -3.04
N TYR A 78 -7.32 9.85 -3.43
CA TYR A 78 -7.10 9.17 -4.70
C TYR A 78 -7.21 10.10 -5.90
N LEU A 79 -8.13 11.06 -5.87
CA LEU A 79 -8.27 12.02 -6.97
C LEU A 79 -7.03 12.92 -7.11
N GLU A 80 -6.42 13.30 -6.00
CA GLU A 80 -5.16 14.06 -6.03
C GLU A 80 -4.02 13.22 -6.62
N TRP A 81 -3.96 11.95 -6.23
CA TRP A 81 -2.94 11.05 -6.75
C TRP A 81 -3.07 10.90 -8.26
N LYS A 82 -4.30 10.72 -8.76
CA LYS A 82 -4.56 10.62 -10.20
C LYS A 82 -4.13 11.88 -10.94
N LYS A 83 -4.37 13.04 -10.35
CA LYS A 83 -3.95 14.31 -10.93
C LYS A 83 -2.43 14.40 -11.02
N LYS A 84 -1.74 14.02 -9.95
CA LYS A 84 -0.26 14.04 -9.92
C LYS A 84 0.33 13.09 -10.95
N ILE A 85 -0.21 11.89 -11.10
CA ILE A 85 0.30 10.93 -12.07
C ILE A 85 0.09 11.43 -13.50
N SER A 86 -1.02 12.10 -13.77
CA SER A 86 -1.28 12.69 -15.08
C SER A 86 -0.24 13.77 -15.40
N GLU A 87 0.11 14.60 -14.44
CA GLU A 87 1.15 15.61 -14.59
C GLU A 87 2.51 15.00 -14.89
N ILE A 88 2.85 13.92 -14.19
CA ILE A 88 4.11 13.20 -14.38
C ILE A 88 4.17 12.59 -15.79
N ILE A 89 3.08 11.96 -16.23
CA ILE A 89 3.03 11.30 -17.54
C ILE A 89 3.18 12.29 -18.68
N ILE A 90 2.64 13.49 -18.55
CA ILE A 90 2.75 14.53 -19.58
C ILE A 90 4.21 14.89 -19.87
N PHE A 91 5.08 14.80 -18.86
CA PHE A 91 6.49 15.15 -19.02
C PHE A 91 7.39 13.94 -19.31
N LEU A 92 6.84 12.78 -19.36
CA LEU A 92 7.59 11.58 -19.73
C LEU A 92 7.56 11.36 -21.24
#